data_56f2e7772490eb336bcf36e9c32b040f
#
_entry.id   56f2e7772490eb336bcf36e9c32b040f
#
_cell.length_a   1.000
_cell.length_b   1.000
_cell.length_c   1.000
_cell.angle_alpha   90.00
_cell.angle_beta   90.00
_cell.angle_gamma   90.00
#
_symmetry.space_group_name_H-M   'P 1'
#
loop_
_entity.id
_entity.type
_entity.pdbx_description
1 polymer ?
#
loop_
_entity_poly.entity_id
_entity_poly.type
_entity_poly.pdbx_seq_one_letter_code
_entity_poly.pdbx_strand_id
1 'polypeptide(L)'
;QESLAEIELFQCLPKGDRMDFIVQKATELGVACIRPVLSQNVVVRYDEKKARARKERWQKIAAEAAKQCGRTRIPEVKPIASFREAIEGQGTAEEALRLFFYEAEKRKELRTALAGSALRRIFMLVGPEGGFDAEEAKLATERGFSPVTLGRRILRVDTAAIVALALVQYEKGDLGFAKSSIDDLGLQGQSV
;
A
#
# COMPACT_ATOMS: atom_id res chain seq x y z
N GLN A 1 -2.37 -8.69 -17.17
CA GLN A 1 -3.49 -7.79 -16.92
C GLN A 1 -3.20 -6.97 -15.64
N GLU A 2 -3.55 -5.69 -15.63
CA GLU A 2 -3.27 -4.81 -14.50
C GLU A 2 -4.58 -4.37 -13.83
N SER A 3 -4.50 -4.06 -12.54
CA SER A 3 -5.64 -3.60 -11.75
C SER A 3 -6.19 -2.26 -12.27
N LEU A 4 -7.50 -2.07 -12.14
CA LEU A 4 -8.17 -0.80 -12.42
C LEU A 4 -7.84 0.29 -11.38
N ALA A 5 -7.44 -0.12 -10.18
CA ALA A 5 -7.01 0.78 -9.11
C ALA A 5 -5.48 0.92 -9.10
N GLU A 6 -4.99 2.15 -9.17
CA GLU A 6 -3.58 2.46 -9.00
C GLU A 6 -3.26 2.61 -7.51
N ILE A 7 -2.83 1.51 -6.90
CA ILE A 7 -2.55 1.47 -5.46
C ILE A 7 -1.06 1.68 -5.20
N GLU A 8 -0.73 2.67 -4.36
CA GLU A 8 0.60 2.84 -3.77
C GLU A 8 0.55 2.48 -2.29
N LEU A 9 1.34 1.47 -1.90
CA LEU A 9 1.44 0.99 -0.53
C LEU A 9 2.60 1.68 0.20
N PHE A 10 2.29 2.54 1.16
CA PHE A 10 3.22 3.11 2.13
C PHE A 10 3.31 2.13 3.30
N GLN A 11 4.33 1.27 3.27
CA GLN A 11 4.51 0.25 4.28
C GLN A 11 5.57 0.68 5.30
N CYS A 12 5.16 0.97 6.53
CA CYS A 12 6.12 1.10 7.60
C CYS A 12 6.89 -0.20 7.80
N LEU A 13 8.22 -0.09 7.89
CA LEU A 13 9.09 -1.25 7.93
C LEU A 13 8.78 -2.15 9.13
N PRO A 14 8.41 -3.41 8.91
CA PRO A 14 8.19 -4.36 9.99
C PRO A 14 9.53 -4.87 10.55
N LYS A 15 9.47 -5.48 11.71
CA LYS A 15 10.61 -6.20 12.30
C LYS A 15 10.92 -7.48 11.49
N GLY A 16 12.20 -7.82 11.39
CA GLY A 16 12.66 -9.03 10.71
C GLY A 16 12.48 -8.99 9.20
N ASP A 17 12.15 -10.14 8.60
CA ASP A 17 12.06 -10.33 7.14
C ASP A 17 10.64 -10.27 6.58
N ARG A 18 9.67 -9.79 7.39
CA ARG A 18 8.26 -9.72 6.97
C ARG A 18 8.04 -8.82 5.76
N MET A 19 8.92 -7.84 5.53
CA MET A 19 8.81 -6.97 4.36
C MET A 19 8.94 -7.76 3.05
N ASP A 20 9.74 -8.81 3.00
CA ASP A 20 9.87 -9.67 1.82
C ASP A 20 8.53 -10.31 1.45
N PHE A 21 7.81 -10.83 2.45
CA PHE A 21 6.49 -11.42 2.29
C PHE A 21 5.44 -10.39 1.87
N ILE A 22 5.47 -9.20 2.50
CA ILE A 22 4.56 -8.10 2.13
C ILE A 22 4.78 -7.69 0.68
N VAL A 23 6.03 -7.50 0.25
CA VAL A 23 6.35 -7.15 -1.14
C VAL A 23 5.85 -8.20 -2.13
N GLN A 24 6.09 -9.48 -1.83
CA GLN A 24 5.61 -10.59 -2.66
C GLN A 24 4.08 -10.53 -2.79
N LYS A 25 3.36 -10.52 -1.67
CA LYS A 25 1.88 -10.58 -1.68
C LYS A 25 1.23 -9.30 -2.17
N ALA A 26 1.80 -8.14 -1.89
CA ALA A 26 1.33 -6.88 -2.46
C ALA A 26 1.46 -6.87 -4.00
N THR A 27 2.53 -7.44 -4.52
CA THR A 27 2.71 -7.59 -5.98
C THR A 27 1.65 -8.51 -6.56
N GLU A 28 1.40 -9.68 -5.98
CA GLU A 28 0.36 -10.62 -6.41
C GLU A 28 -1.04 -9.98 -6.37
N LEU A 29 -1.29 -9.09 -5.39
CA LEU A 29 -2.54 -8.34 -5.23
C LEU A 29 -2.62 -7.05 -6.07
N GLY A 30 -1.75 -6.85 -7.05
CA GLY A 30 -1.90 -5.78 -8.03
C GLY A 30 -1.44 -4.39 -7.57
N VAL A 31 -0.61 -4.26 -6.52
CA VAL A 31 -0.05 -2.96 -6.12
C VAL A 31 0.75 -2.34 -7.28
N ALA A 32 0.62 -1.04 -7.49
CA ALA A 32 1.37 -0.32 -8.54
C ALA A 32 2.76 0.14 -8.06
N CYS A 33 2.86 0.51 -6.77
CA CYS A 33 4.08 0.99 -6.16
C CYS A 33 4.14 0.61 -4.68
N ILE A 34 5.34 0.31 -4.18
CA ILE A 34 5.59 0.04 -2.76
C ILE A 34 6.61 1.06 -2.25
N ARG A 35 6.25 1.79 -1.21
CA ARG A 35 7.11 2.78 -0.55
C ARG A 35 7.42 2.32 0.88
N PRO A 36 8.62 1.80 1.12
CA PRO A 36 9.08 1.47 2.47
C PRO A 36 9.28 2.73 3.30
N VAL A 37 8.71 2.78 4.51
CA VAL A 37 8.69 3.96 5.38
C VAL A 37 9.35 3.66 6.71
N LEU A 38 10.22 4.55 7.18
CA LEU A 38 10.76 4.54 8.54
C LEU A 38 9.83 5.33 9.46
N SER A 39 9.09 4.62 10.30
CA SER A 39 8.31 5.19 11.39
C SER A 39 9.18 5.38 12.63
N GLN A 40 8.80 6.28 13.52
CA GLN A 40 9.50 6.55 14.80
C GLN A 40 9.64 5.28 15.66
N ASN A 41 8.62 4.42 15.64
CA ASN A 41 8.61 3.17 16.40
C ASN A 41 9.44 2.03 15.74
N VAL A 42 10.13 2.32 14.62
CA VAL A 42 11.05 1.37 13.98
C VAL A 42 12.47 1.61 14.50
N VAL A 43 12.98 0.69 15.30
CA VAL A 43 14.28 0.77 16.00
C VAL A 43 15.49 0.66 15.05
N VAL A 44 15.31 0.48 13.76
CA VAL A 44 16.41 0.16 12.83
C VAL A 44 16.91 1.41 12.12
N ARG A 45 18.10 1.87 12.48
CA ARG A 45 18.87 2.84 11.68
C ARG A 45 19.54 2.08 10.53
N TYR A 46 19.15 2.38 9.31
CA TYR A 46 19.83 1.87 8.12
C TYR A 46 20.93 2.86 7.70
N ASP A 47 22.16 2.36 7.50
CA ASP A 47 23.12 3.08 6.68
C ASP A 47 22.67 3.03 5.20
N GLU A 48 23.12 3.97 4.39
CA GLU A 48 22.70 4.09 2.98
C GLU A 48 22.96 2.81 2.17
N LYS A 49 24.08 2.13 2.43
CA LYS A 49 24.45 0.88 1.75
C LYS A 49 23.45 -0.23 2.05
N LYS A 50 23.06 -0.39 3.31
CA LYS A 50 22.05 -1.39 3.72
C LYS A 50 20.67 -1.04 3.20
N ALA A 51 20.28 0.25 3.20
CA ALA A 51 19.00 0.70 2.66
C ALA A 51 18.91 0.39 1.16
N ARG A 52 19.97 0.66 0.39
CA ARG A 52 20.06 0.35 -1.03
C ARG A 52 19.99 -1.15 -1.30
N ALA A 53 20.76 -1.96 -0.58
CA ALA A 53 20.74 -3.41 -0.74
C ALA A 53 19.36 -4.02 -0.45
N ARG A 54 18.64 -3.52 0.56
CA ARG A 54 17.26 -3.95 0.85
C ARG A 54 16.29 -3.57 -0.28
N LYS A 55 16.35 -2.34 -0.75
CA LYS A 55 15.54 -1.89 -1.89
C LYS A 55 15.75 -2.77 -3.12
N GLU A 56 17.00 -3.09 -3.46
CA GLU A 56 17.35 -3.96 -4.57
C GLU A 56 16.81 -5.39 -4.36
N ARG A 57 16.90 -5.94 -3.15
CA ARG A 57 16.30 -7.24 -2.78
C ARG A 57 14.80 -7.23 -2.98
N TRP A 58 14.09 -6.23 -2.45
CA TRP A 58 12.63 -6.14 -2.59
C TRP A 58 12.19 -5.94 -4.05
N GLN A 59 12.95 -5.17 -4.84
CA GLN A 59 12.67 -5.02 -6.26
C GLN A 59 12.79 -6.35 -7.02
N LYS A 60 13.76 -7.20 -6.65
CA LYS A 60 13.88 -8.57 -7.21
C LYS A 60 12.69 -9.44 -6.80
N ILE A 61 12.29 -9.40 -5.54
CA ILE A 61 11.10 -10.14 -5.06
C ILE A 61 9.85 -9.71 -5.83
N ALA A 62 9.65 -8.41 -6.01
CA ALA A 62 8.54 -7.89 -6.80
C ALA A 62 8.57 -8.37 -8.25
N ALA A 63 9.74 -8.40 -8.89
CA ALA A 63 9.89 -8.89 -10.25
C ALA A 63 9.54 -10.39 -10.37
N GLU A 64 10.03 -11.22 -9.46
CA GLU A 64 9.72 -12.66 -9.46
C GLU A 64 8.23 -12.93 -9.16
N ALA A 65 7.64 -12.20 -8.22
CA ALA A 65 6.22 -12.30 -7.91
C ALA A 65 5.34 -11.87 -9.11
N ALA A 66 5.68 -10.77 -9.79
CA ALA A 66 4.97 -10.30 -10.97
C ALA A 66 5.02 -11.33 -12.10
N LYS A 67 6.19 -11.93 -12.34
CA LYS A 67 6.37 -13.01 -13.32
C LYS A 67 5.50 -14.23 -12.97
N GLN A 68 5.50 -14.65 -11.70
CA GLN A 68 4.75 -15.83 -11.25
C GLN A 68 3.24 -15.63 -11.38
N CYS A 69 2.70 -14.45 -11.01
CA CYS A 69 1.26 -14.19 -11.09
C CYS A 69 0.78 -13.66 -12.45
N GLY A 70 1.68 -13.55 -13.44
CA GLY A 70 1.34 -13.16 -14.82
C GLY A 70 1.04 -11.67 -15.00
N ARG A 71 1.54 -10.79 -14.15
CA ARG A 71 1.43 -9.35 -14.31
C ARG A 71 2.31 -8.85 -15.47
N THR A 72 1.83 -7.84 -16.18
CA THR A 72 2.57 -7.18 -17.27
C THR A 72 3.46 -6.04 -16.79
N ARG A 73 3.19 -5.54 -15.56
CA ARG A 73 3.96 -4.46 -14.90
C ARG A 73 4.58 -4.96 -13.60
N ILE A 74 5.85 -4.66 -13.41
CA ILE A 74 6.54 -4.90 -12.14
C ILE A 74 6.31 -3.66 -11.28
N PRO A 75 5.74 -3.78 -10.06
CA PRO A 75 5.60 -2.63 -9.18
C PRO A 75 6.97 -2.06 -8.80
N GLU A 76 7.06 -0.74 -8.78
CA GLU A 76 8.29 -0.08 -8.36
C GLU A 76 8.40 -0.12 -6.83
N VAL A 77 9.56 -0.58 -6.33
CA VAL A 77 9.89 -0.43 -4.91
C VAL A 77 10.74 0.83 -4.76
N LYS A 78 10.19 1.85 -4.09
CA LYS A 78 10.86 3.12 -3.83
C LYS A 78 12.02 2.96 -2.83
N PRO A 79 12.97 3.88 -2.79
CA PRO A 79 13.93 3.95 -1.70
C PRO A 79 13.22 4.06 -0.33
N ILE A 80 13.88 3.57 0.72
CA ILE A 80 13.41 3.75 2.08
C ILE A 80 13.42 5.26 2.40
N ALA A 81 12.29 5.79 2.86
CA ALA A 81 12.14 7.19 3.22
C ALA A 81 11.72 7.33 4.69
N SER A 82 12.02 8.46 5.31
CA SER A 82 11.43 8.80 6.60
C SER A 82 9.91 8.96 6.46
N PHE A 83 9.18 8.84 7.57
CA PHE A 83 7.73 9.02 7.58
C PHE A 83 7.33 10.38 6.98
N ARG A 84 7.99 11.44 7.41
CA ARG A 84 7.73 12.80 6.92
C ARG A 84 7.96 12.93 5.41
N GLU A 85 9.10 12.50 4.90
CA GLU A 85 9.42 12.56 3.46
C GLU A 85 8.41 11.76 2.63
N ALA A 86 8.03 10.56 3.11
CA ALA A 86 7.08 9.70 2.42
C ALA A 86 5.70 10.35 2.30
N ILE A 87 5.22 11.04 3.35
CA ILE A 87 3.89 11.63 3.41
C ILE A 87 3.83 13.00 2.71
N GLU A 88 4.87 13.84 2.82
CA GLU A 88 4.90 15.19 2.27
C GLU A 88 5.09 15.25 0.75
N GLY A 89 5.75 14.26 0.16
CA GLY A 89 6.07 14.23 -1.27
C GLY A 89 4.93 13.79 -2.21
N GLN A 90 3.66 13.85 -1.79
CA GLN A 90 2.58 13.12 -2.48
C GLN A 90 1.52 13.99 -3.19
N GLY A 91 1.83 15.15 -3.69
CA GLY A 91 0.85 15.98 -4.40
C GLY A 91 -0.37 16.39 -3.53
N THR A 92 -1.46 16.82 -4.16
CA THR A 92 -2.65 17.30 -3.44
C THR A 92 -3.56 16.14 -3.01
N ALA A 93 -4.38 16.37 -1.97
CA ALA A 93 -5.35 15.39 -1.46
C ALA A 93 -6.48 15.07 -2.47
N GLU A 94 -6.69 15.95 -3.45
CA GLU A 94 -7.74 15.82 -4.45
C GLU A 94 -7.41 14.79 -5.55
N GLU A 95 -6.13 14.45 -5.71
CA GLU A 95 -5.67 13.55 -6.77
C GLU A 95 -5.70 12.07 -6.41
N ALA A 96 -5.81 11.74 -5.12
CA ALA A 96 -5.80 10.35 -4.65
C ALA A 96 -6.62 10.17 -3.38
N LEU A 97 -7.29 9.03 -3.28
CA LEU A 97 -7.87 8.57 -2.02
C LEU A 97 -6.73 8.14 -1.09
N ARG A 98 -6.62 8.75 0.09
CA ARG A 98 -5.57 8.50 1.06
C ARG A 98 -6.13 7.80 2.28
N LEU A 99 -5.73 6.57 2.49
CA LEU A 99 -6.18 5.70 3.56
C LEU A 99 -5.05 5.45 4.56
N PHE A 100 -5.36 5.57 5.82
CA PHE A 100 -4.44 5.40 6.93
C PHE A 100 -4.98 4.33 7.88
N PHE A 101 -4.37 3.14 7.85
CA PHE A 101 -4.81 2.01 8.65
C PHE A 101 -4.32 2.16 10.09
N TYR A 102 -5.20 2.68 10.95
CA TYR A 102 -4.87 3.09 12.29
C TYR A 102 -5.66 2.30 13.32
N GLU A 103 -4.96 1.59 14.20
CA GLU A 103 -5.57 0.70 15.18
C GLU A 103 -6.43 1.42 16.23
N ALA A 104 -6.13 2.70 16.52
CA ALA A 104 -6.93 3.52 17.42
C ALA A 104 -8.22 4.05 16.79
N GLU A 105 -8.36 3.98 15.46
CA GLU A 105 -9.61 4.32 14.78
C GLU A 105 -10.63 3.18 14.97
N LYS A 106 -11.80 3.52 15.51
CA LYS A 106 -12.85 2.54 15.87
C LYS A 106 -14.18 2.77 15.12
N ARG A 107 -14.30 3.89 14.41
CA ARG A 107 -15.60 4.35 13.86
C ARG A 107 -15.62 4.35 12.34
N LYS A 108 -14.53 4.78 11.71
CA LYS A 108 -14.49 4.95 10.26
C LYS A 108 -14.11 3.62 9.57
N GLU A 109 -15.12 2.99 9.01
CA GLU A 109 -14.95 1.73 8.28
C GLU A 109 -14.31 1.97 6.91
N LEU A 110 -13.41 1.07 6.51
CA LEU A 110 -12.80 1.09 5.17
C LEU A 110 -13.84 1.12 4.05
N ARG A 111 -14.92 0.34 4.17
CA ARG A 111 -15.99 0.27 3.18
C ARG A 111 -16.62 1.65 2.92
N THR A 112 -16.92 2.40 3.98
CA THR A 112 -17.48 3.74 3.88
C THR A 112 -16.52 4.71 3.19
N ALA A 113 -15.22 4.63 3.51
CA ALA A 113 -14.21 5.48 2.89
C ALA A 113 -14.04 5.17 1.39
N LEU A 114 -14.13 3.90 1.00
CA LEU A 114 -14.05 3.48 -0.41
C LEU A 114 -15.30 3.88 -1.19
N ALA A 115 -16.50 3.65 -0.65
CA ALA A 115 -17.78 3.95 -1.33
C ALA A 115 -17.93 5.45 -1.64
N GLY A 116 -17.40 6.33 -0.80
CA GLY A 116 -17.46 7.78 -0.96
C GLY A 116 -16.51 8.38 -2.00
N SER A 117 -15.71 7.59 -2.70
CA SER A 117 -14.71 8.09 -3.64
C SER A 117 -14.80 7.44 -5.02
N ALA A 118 -14.75 8.25 -6.07
CA ALA A 118 -14.61 7.80 -7.46
C ALA A 118 -13.15 7.69 -7.91
N LEU A 119 -12.20 8.09 -7.06
CA LEU A 119 -10.78 8.11 -7.39
C LEU A 119 -10.24 6.68 -7.52
N ARG A 120 -9.45 6.46 -8.57
CA ARG A 120 -8.77 5.18 -8.81
C ARG A 120 -7.34 5.15 -8.27
N ARG A 121 -6.74 6.31 -8.04
CA ARG A 121 -5.44 6.41 -7.38
C ARG A 121 -5.63 6.37 -5.88
N ILE A 122 -4.99 5.41 -5.22
CA ILE A 122 -5.21 5.13 -3.80
C ILE A 122 -3.87 4.99 -3.09
N PHE A 123 -3.66 5.81 -2.07
CA PHE A 123 -2.52 5.71 -1.17
C PHE A 123 -2.95 4.99 0.10
N MET A 124 -2.21 3.95 0.45
CA MET A 124 -2.49 3.10 1.60
C MET A 124 -1.32 3.15 2.57
N LEU A 125 -1.50 3.73 3.75
CA LEU A 125 -0.49 3.82 4.79
C LEU A 125 -0.74 2.77 5.88
N VAL A 126 0.19 1.82 6.01
CA VAL A 126 0.14 0.71 6.98
C VAL A 126 1.29 0.82 7.97
N GLY A 127 0.98 0.81 9.27
CA GLY A 127 1.92 0.99 10.36
C GLY A 127 2.81 -0.21 10.67
N PRO A 128 3.84 -0.02 11.52
CA PRO A 128 4.66 -1.10 12.06
C PRO A 128 3.92 -1.83 13.21
N GLU A 129 4.56 -2.85 13.80
CA GLU A 129 3.99 -3.60 14.94
C GLU A 129 3.71 -2.74 16.19
N GLY A 130 4.43 -1.65 16.36
CA GLY A 130 4.23 -0.71 17.46
C GLY A 130 3.17 0.35 17.21
N GLY A 131 2.49 0.28 16.05
CA GLY A 131 1.56 1.32 15.63
C GLY A 131 2.26 2.64 15.26
N PHE A 132 1.45 3.65 15.00
CA PHE A 132 1.94 5.01 14.77
C PHE A 132 1.96 5.80 16.08
N ASP A 133 2.91 6.71 16.24
CA ASP A 133 2.84 7.66 17.33
C ASP A 133 1.83 8.79 17.05
N ALA A 134 1.59 9.63 18.06
CA ALA A 134 0.59 10.69 17.96
C ALA A 134 0.97 11.77 16.93
N GLU A 135 2.25 12.06 16.77
CA GLU A 135 2.75 13.06 15.81
C GLU A 135 2.67 12.52 14.37
N GLU A 136 2.98 11.24 14.17
CA GLU A 136 2.80 10.58 12.88
C GLU A 136 1.34 10.54 12.46
N ALA A 137 0.44 10.15 13.37
CA ALA A 137 -1.00 10.13 13.12
C ALA A 137 -1.55 11.53 12.79
N LYS A 138 -1.11 12.55 13.51
CA LYS A 138 -1.45 13.95 13.27
C LYS A 138 -0.97 14.39 11.89
N LEU A 139 0.32 14.18 11.57
CA LEU A 139 0.88 14.54 10.28
C LEU A 139 0.17 13.86 9.12
N ALA A 140 -0.12 12.55 9.22
CA ALA A 140 -0.87 11.83 8.20
C ALA A 140 -2.25 12.46 7.97
N THR A 141 -2.97 12.80 9.04
CA THR A 141 -4.29 13.45 8.96
C THR A 141 -4.21 14.84 8.33
N GLU A 142 -3.23 15.66 8.72
CA GLU A 142 -2.98 16.99 8.14
C GLU A 142 -2.65 16.93 6.63
N ARG A 143 -2.08 15.82 6.18
CA ARG A 143 -1.78 15.54 4.75
C ARG A 143 -2.92 14.81 4.03
N GLY A 144 -4.10 14.79 4.61
CA GLY A 144 -5.32 14.28 4.00
C GLY A 144 -5.49 12.76 4.05
N PHE A 145 -4.66 12.04 4.81
CA PHE A 145 -4.89 10.63 5.05
C PHE A 145 -6.05 10.43 6.02
N SER A 146 -7.06 9.69 5.57
CA SER A 146 -8.23 9.33 6.35
C SER A 146 -7.93 8.11 7.21
N PRO A 147 -7.99 8.21 8.57
CA PRO A 147 -7.87 7.03 9.39
C PRO A 147 -9.04 6.08 9.16
N VAL A 148 -8.75 4.79 9.00
CA VAL A 148 -9.74 3.73 8.79
C VAL A 148 -9.38 2.50 9.59
N THR A 149 -10.39 1.74 10.01
CA THR A 149 -10.21 0.46 10.70
C THR A 149 -10.39 -0.74 9.77
N LEU A 150 -9.66 -1.82 10.04
CA LEU A 150 -9.85 -3.15 9.43
C LEU A 150 -10.72 -4.07 10.29
N GLY A 151 -11.41 -3.52 11.27
CA GLY A 151 -12.30 -4.26 12.17
C GLY A 151 -11.78 -4.33 13.61
N ARG A 152 -12.43 -5.17 14.42
CA ARG A 152 -12.24 -5.20 15.88
C ARG A 152 -10.97 -5.90 16.35
N ARG A 153 -10.35 -6.71 15.52
CA ARG A 153 -9.14 -7.47 15.86
C ARG A 153 -7.89 -6.72 15.47
N ILE A 154 -6.87 -6.72 16.33
CA ILE A 154 -5.54 -6.25 15.99
C ILE A 154 -4.91 -7.29 15.06
N LEU A 155 -4.60 -6.89 13.84
CA LEU A 155 -3.93 -7.72 12.85
C LEU A 155 -2.41 -7.54 12.95
N ARG A 156 -1.66 -8.59 12.68
CA ARG A 156 -0.21 -8.44 12.47
C ARG A 156 0.06 -7.57 11.23
N VAL A 157 1.19 -6.91 11.20
CA VAL A 157 1.54 -5.93 10.15
C VAL A 157 1.43 -6.51 8.74
N ASP A 158 1.93 -7.71 8.52
CA ASP A 158 1.82 -8.46 7.27
C ASP A 158 0.37 -8.79 6.92
N THR A 159 -0.39 -9.29 7.89
CA THR A 159 -1.83 -9.56 7.73
C THR A 159 -2.61 -8.29 7.43
N ALA A 160 -2.33 -7.19 8.13
CA ALA A 160 -3.00 -5.90 7.91
C ALA A 160 -2.76 -5.38 6.48
N ALA A 161 -1.52 -5.41 6.00
CA ALA A 161 -1.16 -4.97 4.65
C ALA A 161 -1.90 -5.78 3.58
N ILE A 162 -1.88 -7.11 3.70
CA ILE A 162 -2.48 -8.02 2.72
C ILE A 162 -4.01 -7.90 2.73
N VAL A 163 -4.63 -7.90 3.90
CA VAL A 163 -6.11 -7.76 4.04
C VAL A 163 -6.56 -6.41 3.52
N ALA A 164 -5.86 -5.33 3.87
CA ALA A 164 -6.18 -3.99 3.37
C ALA A 164 -6.11 -3.92 1.84
N LEU A 165 -5.04 -4.42 1.24
CA LEU A 165 -4.88 -4.49 -0.22
C LEU A 165 -5.99 -5.33 -0.87
N ALA A 166 -6.27 -6.52 -0.34
CA ALA A 166 -7.30 -7.39 -0.88
C ALA A 166 -8.69 -6.73 -0.85
N LEU A 167 -9.05 -6.05 0.24
CA LEU A 167 -10.33 -5.35 0.36
C LEU A 167 -10.41 -4.15 -0.60
N VAL A 168 -9.33 -3.39 -0.75
CA VAL A 168 -9.29 -2.25 -1.70
C VAL A 168 -9.37 -2.75 -3.13
N GLN A 169 -8.67 -3.82 -3.48
CA GLN A 169 -8.73 -4.43 -4.80
C GLN A 169 -10.10 -5.05 -5.11
N TYR A 170 -10.78 -5.60 -4.10
CA TYR A 170 -12.14 -6.11 -4.27
C TYR A 170 -13.16 -5.00 -4.55
N GLU A 171 -13.06 -3.85 -3.86
CA GLU A 171 -14.00 -2.74 -3.99
C GLU A 171 -13.69 -1.78 -5.16
N LYS A 172 -12.42 -1.63 -5.55
CA LYS A 172 -11.96 -0.60 -6.50
C LYS A 172 -11.14 -1.15 -7.68
N GLY A 173 -10.57 -2.33 -7.53
CA GLY A 173 -9.70 -2.96 -8.51
C GLY A 173 -10.40 -4.08 -9.29
N ASP A 174 -9.67 -5.16 -9.48
CA ASP A 174 -10.07 -6.30 -10.31
C ASP A 174 -10.21 -7.62 -9.54
N LEU A 175 -10.01 -7.61 -8.21
CA LEU A 175 -10.16 -8.82 -7.40
C LEU A 175 -11.65 -9.21 -7.31
N GLY A 176 -11.95 -10.44 -7.71
CA GLY A 176 -13.34 -10.94 -7.75
C GLY A 176 -14.05 -10.79 -9.09
N PHE A 177 -13.46 -10.12 -10.09
CA PHE A 177 -13.97 -10.09 -11.44
C PHE A 177 -13.50 -11.30 -12.26
N ALA A 178 -14.38 -11.85 -13.08
CA ALA A 178 -13.99 -12.81 -14.10
C ALA A 178 -13.21 -12.09 -15.22
N LYS A 179 -12.26 -12.77 -15.87
CA LYS A 179 -11.47 -12.20 -16.97
C LYS A 179 -12.34 -11.62 -18.09
N SER A 180 -13.44 -12.30 -18.45
CA SER A 180 -14.43 -11.86 -19.45
C SER A 180 -15.13 -10.55 -19.08
N SER A 181 -15.39 -10.30 -17.80
CA SER A 181 -16.10 -9.09 -17.35
C SER A 181 -15.29 -7.80 -17.50
N ILE A 182 -13.97 -7.90 -17.55
CA ILE A 182 -13.08 -6.75 -17.73
C ILE A 182 -12.98 -6.36 -19.20
N ASP A 183 -12.98 -7.35 -20.09
CA ASP A 183 -12.97 -7.15 -21.55
C ASP A 183 -14.29 -6.49 -22.02
N ASP A 184 -15.42 -6.85 -21.42
CA ASP A 184 -16.75 -6.29 -21.70
C ASP A 184 -16.91 -4.81 -21.26
N LEU A 185 -16.08 -4.34 -20.32
CA LEU A 185 -16.08 -2.94 -19.86
C LEU A 185 -15.38 -1.99 -20.84
N GLY A 186 -14.93 -2.46 -22.02
CA GLY A 186 -14.32 -1.64 -23.06
C GLY A 186 -12.96 -1.05 -22.69
N LEU A 187 -12.32 -1.57 -21.65
CA LEU A 187 -10.99 -1.16 -21.20
C LEU A 187 -9.89 -1.88 -21.99
N GLN A 188 -10.09 -1.99 -23.31
CA GLN A 188 -9.00 -2.40 -24.22
C GLN A 188 -7.91 -1.34 -24.15
N GLY A 189 -6.73 -1.77 -23.72
CA GLY A 189 -5.58 -0.90 -23.58
C GLY A 189 -5.34 -0.10 -24.85
N GLN A 190 -5.32 1.21 -24.71
CA GLN A 190 -4.67 2.05 -25.71
C GLN A 190 -3.17 1.71 -25.63
N SER A 191 -2.75 0.85 -26.54
CA SER A 191 -1.34 0.67 -26.87
C SER A 191 -0.83 1.97 -27.46
N VAL A 192 0.08 2.62 -26.77
CA VAL A 192 0.98 3.63 -27.32
C VAL A 192 2.40 3.14 -27.11
#